data_581ed1f619c2020b47c361ff285ed3bf
#
_entry.id   581ed1f619c2020b47c361ff285ed3bf
#
_cell.length_a   1.000
_cell.length_b   1.000
_cell.length_c   1.000
_cell.angle_alpha   90.00
_cell.angle_beta   90.00
_cell.angle_gamma   90.00
#
_symmetry.space_group_name_H-M   'P 1'
#
loop_
_entity.id
_entity.type
_entity.pdbx_description
1 polymer ?
#
loop_
_entity_poly.entity_id
_entity_poly.type
_entity_poly.pdbx_seq_one_letter_code
_entity_poly.pdbx_strand_id
1 'polypeptide(L)'
;MIYKFRTMSSLKDQHGNLLPDGDRLTKVGSFLRSTTMDEVPELLNVFLGDMSAVGPRPLLVEYRDLYTEDQWRRHEMPPGMAGPVLAGGRNTLTWEEKFERDLWYVDNWSLWLDFKIIAQTVLKVIKREGTSAEGYATMPKFEGKINKTHSEE
;
A
#
# COMPACT_ATOMS: atom_id res chain seq x y z
N MET A 1 2.36 -3.33 -14.48
CA MET A 1 3.62 -2.89 -13.77
C MET A 1 3.37 -1.52 -13.19
N ILE A 2 3.79 -1.22 -11.94
CA ILE A 2 3.56 0.07 -11.29
C ILE A 2 4.84 0.90 -11.37
N TYR A 3 4.72 2.15 -11.83
CA TYR A 3 5.84 3.08 -11.95
C TYR A 3 6.03 3.85 -10.65
N LYS A 4 7.24 3.81 -10.09
CA LYS A 4 7.63 4.59 -8.88
C LYS A 4 9.06 5.09 -9.01
N PHE A 5 9.36 6.20 -8.35
CA PHE A 5 10.76 6.60 -8.20
C PHE A 5 11.49 5.65 -7.27
N ARG A 6 12.74 5.33 -7.63
CA ARG A 6 13.60 4.51 -6.78
C ARG A 6 14.05 5.32 -5.55
N THR A 7 13.67 4.86 -4.36
CA THR A 7 14.00 5.48 -3.09
C THR A 7 15.09 4.75 -2.31
N MET A 8 15.38 3.51 -2.69
CA MET A 8 16.33 2.63 -2.02
C MET A 8 17.51 2.27 -2.91
N SER A 9 18.69 2.10 -2.31
CA SER A 9 19.87 1.54 -2.96
C SER A 9 19.74 0.03 -3.14
N SER A 10 20.60 -0.55 -3.97
CA SER A 10 20.71 -2.02 -4.17
C SER A 10 21.84 -2.61 -3.34
N LEU A 11 22.16 -2.04 -2.15
CA LEU A 11 23.20 -2.52 -1.26
C LEU A 11 22.88 -3.94 -0.78
N LYS A 12 23.92 -4.79 -0.78
CA LYS A 12 23.84 -6.19 -0.41
C LYS A 12 24.85 -6.50 0.70
N ASP A 13 24.56 -7.54 1.47
CA ASP A 13 25.48 -8.11 2.44
C ASP A 13 26.57 -8.97 1.77
N GLN A 14 27.47 -9.55 2.58
CA GLN A 14 28.56 -10.42 2.11
C GLN A 14 28.06 -11.73 1.46
N HIS A 15 26.79 -12.08 1.69
CA HIS A 15 26.14 -13.28 1.14
C HIS A 15 25.31 -12.98 -0.13
N GLY A 16 25.30 -11.71 -0.59
CA GLY A 16 24.56 -11.31 -1.77
C GLY A 16 23.08 -10.99 -1.52
N ASN A 17 22.60 -11.04 -0.27
CA ASN A 17 21.24 -10.66 0.10
C ASN A 17 21.12 -9.13 0.22
N LEU A 18 19.94 -8.59 -0.07
CA LEU A 18 19.71 -7.17 0.12
C LEU A 18 19.75 -6.81 1.61
N LEU A 19 20.43 -5.72 1.94
CA LEU A 19 20.42 -5.16 3.30
C LEU A 19 18.99 -4.79 3.75
N PRO A 20 18.73 -4.67 5.05
CA PRO A 20 17.46 -4.19 5.57
C PRO A 20 17.05 -2.86 4.92
N ASP A 21 15.75 -2.65 4.75
CA ASP A 21 15.19 -1.49 4.05
C ASP A 21 15.65 -0.15 4.63
N GLY A 22 15.82 -0.09 5.97
CA GLY A 22 16.32 1.10 6.66
C GLY A 22 17.72 1.53 6.21
N ASP A 23 18.62 0.53 5.99
CA ASP A 23 20.00 0.78 5.57
C ASP A 23 20.13 1.11 4.09
N ARG A 24 19.12 0.74 3.31
CA ARG A 24 19.05 0.98 1.87
C ARG A 24 18.38 2.29 1.51
N LEU A 25 17.60 2.86 2.43
CA LEU A 25 16.85 4.10 2.19
C LEU A 25 17.82 5.29 2.04
N THR A 26 17.82 5.92 0.86
CA THR A 26 18.67 7.08 0.60
C THR A 26 18.06 8.34 1.21
N LYS A 27 18.89 9.41 1.45
CA LYS A 27 18.39 10.72 1.92
C LYS A 27 17.35 11.31 0.97
N VAL A 28 17.59 11.23 -0.34
CA VAL A 28 16.63 11.66 -1.37
C VAL A 28 15.38 10.77 -1.35
N GLY A 29 15.56 9.46 -1.21
CA GLY A 29 14.46 8.51 -1.09
C GLY A 29 13.60 8.76 0.14
N SER A 30 14.20 9.10 1.28
CA SER A 30 13.48 9.49 2.50
C SER A 30 12.64 10.75 2.28
N PHE A 31 13.20 11.78 1.63
CA PHE A 31 12.45 12.99 1.27
C PHE A 31 11.28 12.67 0.32
N LEU A 32 11.52 11.90 -0.76
CA LEU A 32 10.47 11.51 -1.70
C LEU A 32 9.32 10.77 -1.01
N ARG A 33 9.65 9.80 -0.14
CA ARG A 33 8.63 9.06 0.63
C ARG A 33 7.87 9.93 1.61
N SER A 34 8.56 10.84 2.32
CA SER A 34 7.92 11.75 3.28
C SER A 34 6.94 12.73 2.62
N THR A 35 7.12 12.99 1.34
CA THR A 35 6.25 13.86 0.52
C THR A 35 5.32 13.07 -0.41
N THR A 36 5.38 11.74 -0.39
CA THR A 36 4.66 10.85 -1.32
C THR A 36 4.99 11.11 -2.81
N MET A 37 6.04 11.88 -3.09
CA MET A 37 6.47 12.19 -4.46
C MET A 37 7.04 10.98 -5.20
N ASP A 38 7.44 9.93 -4.48
CA ASP A 38 7.87 8.67 -5.07
C ASP A 38 6.74 7.96 -5.84
N GLU A 39 5.49 8.26 -5.52
CA GLU A 39 4.31 7.70 -6.19
C GLU A 39 3.81 8.55 -7.37
N VAL A 40 4.37 9.74 -7.63
CA VAL A 40 3.97 10.59 -8.77
C VAL A 40 4.00 9.87 -10.14
N PRO A 41 4.99 8.97 -10.43
CA PRO A 41 4.96 8.23 -11.68
C PRO A 41 3.77 7.27 -11.83
N GLU A 42 3.03 6.93 -10.76
CA GLU A 42 1.79 6.13 -10.84
C GLU A 42 0.70 6.84 -11.65
N LEU A 43 0.77 8.18 -11.79
CA LEU A 43 -0.11 8.94 -12.68
C LEU A 43 -0.03 8.44 -14.14
N LEU A 44 1.11 7.92 -14.58
CA LEU A 44 1.24 7.28 -15.88
C LEU A 44 0.40 6.00 -15.97
N ASN A 45 0.36 5.20 -14.89
CA ASN A 45 -0.48 4.01 -14.86
C ASN A 45 -1.97 4.37 -14.90
N VAL A 46 -2.36 5.47 -14.23
CA VAL A 46 -3.74 5.99 -14.30
C VAL A 46 -4.07 6.46 -15.72
N PHE A 47 -3.17 7.22 -16.34
CA PHE A 47 -3.36 7.72 -17.71
C PHE A 47 -3.43 6.59 -18.75
N LEU A 48 -2.65 5.52 -18.56
CA LEU A 48 -2.65 4.33 -19.42
C LEU A 48 -3.84 3.39 -19.17
N GLY A 49 -4.62 3.62 -18.11
CA GLY A 49 -5.75 2.77 -17.75
C GLY A 49 -5.39 1.51 -16.94
N ASP A 50 -4.12 1.35 -16.55
CA ASP A 50 -3.68 0.23 -15.69
C ASP A 50 -4.15 0.39 -14.23
N MET A 51 -4.43 1.63 -13.82
CA MET A 51 -4.88 2.00 -12.48
C MET A 51 -5.99 3.04 -12.54
N SER A 52 -6.76 3.14 -11.46
CA SER A 52 -7.69 4.24 -11.20
C SER A 52 -7.04 5.31 -10.32
N ALA A 53 -7.58 6.53 -10.34
CA ALA A 53 -7.21 7.56 -9.37
C ALA A 53 -7.55 7.12 -7.94
N VAL A 54 -8.70 6.44 -7.76
CA VAL A 54 -9.16 5.90 -6.46
C VAL A 54 -9.49 4.42 -6.61
N GLY A 55 -9.08 3.62 -5.62
CA GLY A 55 -9.34 2.19 -5.59
C GLY A 55 -8.53 1.47 -4.50
N PRO A 56 -8.72 0.15 -4.35
CA PRO A 56 -7.90 -0.67 -3.48
C PRO A 56 -6.42 -0.57 -3.85
N ARG A 57 -5.54 -0.43 -2.83
CA ARG A 57 -4.10 -0.31 -3.09
C ARG A 57 -3.55 -1.56 -3.75
N PRO A 58 -2.78 -1.47 -4.85
CA PRO A 58 -2.15 -2.65 -5.45
C PRO A 58 -1.16 -3.30 -4.49
N LEU A 59 -1.22 -4.62 -4.38
CA LEU A 59 -0.36 -5.43 -3.54
C LEU A 59 0.54 -6.33 -4.38
N LEU A 60 1.49 -7.01 -3.72
CA LEU A 60 2.42 -7.90 -4.39
C LEU A 60 1.69 -9.11 -5.01
N VAL A 61 2.13 -9.53 -6.19
CA VAL A 61 1.57 -10.71 -6.88
C VAL A 61 1.75 -11.99 -6.06
N GLU A 62 2.79 -12.04 -5.22
CA GLU A 62 3.06 -13.14 -4.29
C GLU A 62 1.92 -13.39 -3.29
N TYR A 63 1.06 -12.38 -3.03
CA TYR A 63 -0.07 -12.53 -2.11
C TYR A 63 -1.30 -13.17 -2.74
N ARG A 64 -1.27 -13.46 -4.05
CA ARG A 64 -2.39 -13.99 -4.80
C ARG A 64 -3.01 -15.23 -4.16
N ASP A 65 -2.17 -16.20 -3.81
CA ASP A 65 -2.59 -17.50 -3.28
C ASP A 65 -2.87 -17.47 -1.76
N LEU A 66 -2.68 -16.31 -1.13
CA LEU A 66 -2.91 -16.09 0.29
C LEU A 66 -4.26 -15.45 0.60
N TYR A 67 -4.96 -14.92 -0.41
CA TYR A 67 -6.26 -14.29 -0.23
C TYR A 67 -7.35 -15.32 0.05
N THR A 68 -8.28 -14.96 0.93
CA THR A 68 -9.58 -15.64 1.00
C THR A 68 -10.45 -15.20 -0.19
N GLU A 69 -11.54 -15.95 -0.45
CA GLU A 69 -12.51 -15.57 -1.50
C GLU A 69 -13.04 -14.15 -1.30
N ASP A 70 -13.40 -13.80 -0.06
CA ASP A 70 -13.84 -12.44 0.27
C ASP A 70 -12.76 -11.40 -0.01
N GLN A 71 -11.53 -11.64 0.45
CA GLN A 71 -10.40 -10.72 0.21
C GLN A 71 -10.09 -10.55 -1.26
N TRP A 72 -10.36 -11.58 -2.09
CA TRP A 72 -10.17 -11.52 -3.53
C TRP A 72 -11.11 -10.52 -4.20
N ARG A 73 -12.29 -10.27 -3.67
CA ARG A 73 -13.28 -9.30 -4.18
C ARG A 73 -12.72 -7.87 -4.30
N ARG A 74 -11.64 -7.55 -3.60
CA ARG A 74 -10.94 -6.27 -3.76
C ARG A 74 -10.47 -6.01 -5.20
N HIS A 75 -10.35 -7.05 -6.02
CA HIS A 75 -9.97 -6.97 -7.43
C HIS A 75 -11.18 -6.78 -8.37
N GLU A 76 -12.40 -6.68 -7.85
CA GLU A 76 -13.58 -6.29 -8.62
C GLU A 76 -13.50 -4.83 -9.10
N MET A 77 -12.65 -4.03 -8.44
CA MET A 77 -12.34 -2.65 -8.83
C MET A 77 -10.88 -2.53 -9.29
N PRO A 78 -10.58 -1.64 -10.24
CA PRO A 78 -9.20 -1.35 -10.61
C PRO A 78 -8.38 -0.88 -9.39
N PRO A 79 -7.08 -1.22 -9.31
CA PRO A 79 -6.22 -0.73 -8.24
C PRO A 79 -6.12 0.80 -8.30
N GLY A 80 -6.13 1.46 -7.14
CA GLY A 80 -6.10 2.90 -7.02
C GLY A 80 -4.76 3.47 -6.59
N MET A 81 -4.42 4.66 -7.08
CA MET A 81 -3.33 5.49 -6.57
C MET A 81 -3.66 6.01 -5.17
N ALA A 82 -4.88 6.55 -4.98
CA ALA A 82 -5.47 6.82 -3.67
C ALA A 82 -6.44 5.70 -3.28
N GLY A 83 -6.67 5.50 -1.98
CA GLY A 83 -7.60 4.46 -1.54
C GLY A 83 -8.08 4.63 -0.10
N PRO A 84 -9.10 3.85 0.32
CA PRO A 84 -9.73 3.98 1.63
C PRO A 84 -8.76 3.71 2.78
N VAL A 85 -7.77 2.86 2.57
CA VAL A 85 -6.69 2.57 3.53
C VAL A 85 -5.79 3.78 3.73
N LEU A 86 -5.46 4.50 2.65
CA LEU A 86 -4.68 5.73 2.70
C LEU A 86 -5.40 6.82 3.47
N ALA A 87 -6.69 7.01 3.18
CA ALA A 87 -7.54 7.97 3.85
C ALA A 87 -7.72 7.67 5.35
N GLY A 88 -7.58 6.40 5.78
CA GLY A 88 -7.80 5.96 7.16
C GLY A 88 -6.56 5.85 8.07
N GLY A 89 -5.31 6.03 7.55
CA GLY A 89 -4.07 5.86 8.33
C GLY A 89 -3.31 4.58 7.94
N ARG A 90 -2.28 4.74 7.10
CA ARG A 90 -1.56 3.64 6.39
C ARG A 90 -0.95 2.56 7.28
N ASN A 91 -0.37 2.94 8.41
CA ASN A 91 0.64 2.12 9.08
C ASN A 91 0.19 1.56 10.43
N THR A 92 -0.98 1.98 10.91
CA THR A 92 -1.56 1.52 12.18
C THR A 92 -2.57 0.39 11.99
N LEU A 93 -2.95 0.09 10.74
CA LEU A 93 -3.96 -0.90 10.42
C LEU A 93 -3.35 -2.29 10.22
N THR A 94 -4.00 -3.31 10.75
CA THR A 94 -3.73 -4.71 10.45
C THR A 94 -4.06 -5.04 8.98
N TRP A 95 -3.64 -6.21 8.50
CA TRP A 95 -3.99 -6.66 7.15
C TRP A 95 -5.49 -6.87 6.99
N GLU A 96 -6.15 -7.41 8.01
CA GLU A 96 -7.60 -7.63 8.06
C GLU A 96 -8.34 -6.31 7.91
N GLU A 97 -8.01 -5.31 8.73
CA GLU A 97 -8.62 -3.97 8.65
C GLU A 97 -8.44 -3.30 7.29
N LYS A 98 -7.29 -3.56 6.64
CA LYS A 98 -7.07 -3.05 5.28
C LYS A 98 -7.97 -3.70 4.26
N PHE A 99 -8.11 -5.03 4.32
CA PHE A 99 -9.01 -5.75 3.43
C PHE A 99 -10.48 -5.38 3.68
N GLU A 100 -10.90 -5.25 4.93
CA GLU A 100 -12.25 -4.79 5.27
C GLU A 100 -12.57 -3.41 4.66
N ARG A 101 -11.61 -2.47 4.72
CA ARG A 101 -11.79 -1.14 4.11
C ARG A 101 -11.80 -1.19 2.59
N ASP A 102 -10.97 -2.04 1.98
CA ASP A 102 -10.98 -2.23 0.53
C ASP A 102 -12.32 -2.81 0.08
N LEU A 103 -12.84 -3.84 0.78
CA LEU A 103 -14.13 -4.45 0.49
C LEU A 103 -15.28 -3.48 0.72
N TRP A 104 -15.25 -2.73 1.83
CA TRP A 104 -16.25 -1.70 2.08
C TRP A 104 -16.30 -0.66 0.95
N TYR A 105 -15.14 -0.27 0.42
CA TYR A 105 -15.07 0.64 -0.73
C TYR A 105 -15.68 0.01 -1.98
N VAL A 106 -15.38 -1.26 -2.28
CA VAL A 106 -15.96 -1.99 -3.42
C VAL A 106 -17.49 -2.01 -3.32
N ASP A 107 -18.03 -2.32 -2.14
CA ASP A 107 -19.47 -2.44 -1.90
C ASP A 107 -20.21 -1.09 -1.87
N ASN A 108 -19.52 0.02 -1.57
CA ASN A 108 -20.11 1.35 -1.39
C ASN A 108 -19.59 2.39 -2.39
N TRP A 109 -18.97 1.94 -3.48
CA TRP A 109 -18.36 2.84 -4.44
C TRP A 109 -19.34 3.90 -4.98
N SER A 110 -18.86 5.12 -5.06
CA SER A 110 -19.54 6.25 -5.73
C SER A 110 -18.51 7.32 -6.10
N LEU A 111 -18.81 8.12 -7.12
CA LEU A 111 -17.98 9.26 -7.49
C LEU A 111 -17.78 10.24 -6.32
N TRP A 112 -18.80 10.43 -5.47
CA TRP A 112 -18.71 11.28 -4.29
C TRP A 112 -17.71 10.71 -3.26
N LEU A 113 -17.70 9.39 -3.07
CA LEU A 113 -16.73 8.71 -2.21
C LEU A 113 -15.31 8.90 -2.74
N ASP A 114 -15.10 8.80 -4.05
CA ASP A 114 -13.81 9.03 -4.69
C ASP A 114 -13.31 10.44 -4.42
N PHE A 115 -14.14 11.47 -4.64
CA PHE A 115 -13.78 12.86 -4.32
C PHE A 115 -13.40 13.04 -2.86
N LYS A 116 -14.13 12.41 -1.94
CA LYS A 116 -13.84 12.45 -0.51
C LYS A 116 -12.48 11.81 -0.19
N ILE A 117 -12.19 10.64 -0.77
CA ILE A 117 -10.92 9.93 -0.58
C ILE A 117 -9.75 10.75 -1.13
N ILE A 118 -9.89 11.34 -2.33
CA ILE A 118 -8.87 12.22 -2.91
C ILE A 118 -8.60 13.40 -1.99
N ALA A 119 -9.64 14.11 -1.55
CA ALA A 119 -9.48 15.26 -0.66
C ALA A 119 -8.78 14.88 0.65
N GLN A 120 -9.15 13.76 1.27
CA GLN A 120 -8.51 13.24 2.47
C GLN A 120 -7.05 12.86 2.23
N THR A 121 -6.75 12.22 1.09
CA THR A 121 -5.38 11.85 0.71
C THR A 121 -4.51 13.09 0.52
N VAL A 122 -4.98 14.10 -0.22
CA VAL A 122 -4.27 15.37 -0.42
C VAL A 122 -4.00 16.07 0.91
N LEU A 123 -4.98 16.15 1.81
CA LEU A 123 -4.80 16.75 3.14
C LEU A 123 -3.73 16.02 3.96
N LYS A 124 -3.68 14.68 3.91
CA LYS A 124 -2.64 13.88 4.60
C LYS A 124 -1.26 14.08 4.02
N VAL A 125 -1.14 14.15 2.69
CA VAL A 125 0.13 14.45 2.02
C VAL A 125 0.65 15.84 2.45
N ILE A 126 -0.22 16.86 2.48
CA ILE A 126 0.14 18.21 2.92
C ILE A 126 0.59 18.21 4.39
N LYS A 127 -0.13 17.49 5.25
CA LYS A 127 0.20 17.37 6.67
C LYS A 127 1.39 16.43 6.95
N ARG A 128 1.88 15.69 5.95
CA ARG A 128 2.91 14.64 6.08
C ARG A 128 2.55 13.57 7.12
N GLU A 129 1.27 13.28 7.27
CA GLU A 129 0.78 12.26 8.20
C GLU A 129 0.89 10.85 7.61
N GLY A 130 1.31 9.87 8.41
CA GLY A 130 1.24 8.45 8.05
C GLY A 130 2.30 7.96 7.07
N THR A 131 3.43 8.68 6.93
CA THR A 131 4.50 8.31 5.98
C THR A 131 5.43 7.21 6.48
N SER A 132 5.48 6.94 7.79
CA SER A 132 6.30 5.87 8.37
C SER A 132 5.60 5.25 9.58
N ALA A 133 5.63 3.91 9.72
CA ALA A 133 5.34 3.25 10.98
C ALA A 133 6.52 3.51 11.93
N GLU A 134 6.25 3.84 13.19
CA GLU A 134 7.31 3.90 14.21
C GLU A 134 8.07 2.56 14.23
N GLY A 135 9.37 2.59 13.94
CA GLY A 135 10.26 1.44 13.98
C GLY A 135 10.32 0.54 12.74
N TYR A 136 9.51 0.79 11.70
CA TYR A 136 9.55 -0.01 10.47
C TYR A 136 9.62 0.87 9.23
N ALA A 137 10.63 0.64 8.40
CA ALA A 137 10.73 1.28 7.07
C ALA A 137 9.66 0.76 6.09
N THR A 138 9.16 -0.46 6.33
CA THR A 138 8.11 -1.13 5.55
C THR A 138 7.23 -1.99 6.45
N MET A 139 5.97 -2.16 6.06
CA MET A 139 5.04 -3.03 6.76
C MET A 139 5.47 -4.50 6.67
N PRO A 140 5.23 -5.33 7.72
CA PRO A 140 5.41 -6.78 7.63
C PRO A 140 4.69 -7.37 6.42
N LYS A 141 5.26 -8.42 5.82
CA LYS A 141 4.63 -9.12 4.70
C LYS A 141 3.28 -9.71 5.14
N PHE A 142 2.37 -9.80 4.18
CA PHE A 142 1.12 -10.55 4.37
C PHE A 142 1.42 -12.04 4.26
N GLU A 143 1.07 -12.80 5.29
CA GLU A 143 1.33 -14.25 5.39
C GLU A 143 0.06 -15.09 5.23
N GLY A 144 -1.08 -14.45 4.86
CA GLY A 144 -2.37 -15.11 4.80
C GLY A 144 -3.03 -15.27 6.18
N LYS A 145 -4.18 -15.95 6.24
CA LYS A 145 -4.76 -16.37 7.53
C LYS A 145 -3.86 -17.46 8.12
N ILE A 146 -3.16 -17.15 9.18
CA ILE A 146 -2.63 -18.19 10.07
C ILE A 146 -3.86 -18.88 10.67
N ASN A 147 -4.16 -20.09 10.20
CA ASN A 147 -5.07 -20.97 10.91
C ASN A 147 -4.47 -21.19 12.30
N LYS A 148 -4.98 -20.49 13.30
CA LYS A 148 -4.77 -20.84 14.72
C LYS A 148 -5.52 -22.13 15.02
N THR A 149 -5.11 -23.22 14.41
CA THR A 149 -5.51 -24.59 14.75
C THR A 149 -4.22 -25.35 14.96
N HIS A 150 -3.90 -25.53 16.21
CA HIS A 150 -2.96 -26.41 16.87
C HIS A 150 -1.97 -25.68 17.79
N SER A 151 -2.49 -25.30 18.97
CA SER A 151 -1.72 -25.33 20.22
C SER A 151 -2.70 -25.29 21.40
N GLU A 152 -3.51 -26.35 21.52
CA GLU A 152 -4.09 -26.83 22.76
C GLU A 152 -4.06 -28.35 22.70
N GLU A 153 -2.96 -28.93 23.14
CA GLU A 153 -2.80 -30.23 23.80
C GLU A 153 -1.67 -30.14 24.81
#